data_271b22d72ce7e984152cf3fcc907000f
#
_entry.id   271b22d72ce7e984152cf3fcc907000f
#
_cell.length_a   1.000
_cell.length_b   1.000
_cell.length_c   1.000
_cell.angle_alpha   90.00
_cell.angle_beta   90.00
_cell.angle_gamma   90.00
#
_symmetry.space_group_name_H-M   'P 1'
#
loop_
_entity.id
_entity.type
_entity.pdbx_description
1 polymer ?
#
loop_
_entity_poly.entity_id
_entity_poly.type
_entity_poly.pdbx_seq_one_letter_code
_entity_poly.pdbx_strand_id
1 'polypeptide(L)'
;MPDTTVVLVGRSFRVAEIGGVPTLGSPVADLTFAEDGRITGCATVNRLMGSYVVEGDTLTCGPLAGTMMAGPPEAMDQEQRLHRALGVALTVVADGSRDRIELRTDDGVALVLVPDDSTALL
;
A
#
# COMPACT_ATOMS: atom_id res chain seq x y z
N MET A 1 -20.90 3.19 -9.54
CA MET A 1 -19.46 3.02 -9.56
C MET A 1 -18.86 3.34 -8.21
N PRO A 2 -18.10 2.44 -7.60
CA PRO A 2 -17.51 2.75 -6.30
C PRO A 2 -16.52 3.89 -6.43
N ASP A 3 -16.59 4.81 -5.50
CA ASP A 3 -15.65 5.90 -5.42
C ASP A 3 -14.36 5.35 -4.82
N THR A 4 -13.22 5.61 -5.46
CA THR A 4 -11.92 5.20 -4.97
C THR A 4 -11.66 5.72 -3.56
N THR A 5 -12.15 6.91 -3.26
CA THR A 5 -12.04 7.47 -1.92
C THR A 5 -12.66 6.55 -0.87
N VAL A 6 -13.80 5.94 -1.19
CA VAL A 6 -14.49 5.06 -0.25
C VAL A 6 -13.71 3.78 0.03
N VAL A 7 -12.96 3.28 -0.95
CA VAL A 7 -12.25 2.01 -0.77
C VAL A 7 -10.86 2.16 -0.16
N LEU A 8 -10.31 3.36 -0.15
CA LEU A 8 -8.96 3.59 0.40
C LEU A 8 -8.95 4.46 1.65
N VAL A 9 -9.64 5.60 1.60
CA VAL A 9 -9.50 6.64 2.63
C VAL A 9 -10.05 6.16 3.96
N GLY A 10 -9.26 6.34 5.01
CA GLY A 10 -9.64 5.94 6.35
C GLY A 10 -9.47 4.44 6.62
N ARG A 11 -8.74 3.73 5.76
CA ARG A 11 -8.59 2.28 5.87
C ARG A 11 -7.14 1.86 5.98
N SER A 12 -6.94 0.70 6.59
CA SER A 12 -5.64 0.06 6.70
C SER A 12 -5.62 -1.22 5.89
N PHE A 13 -4.50 -1.50 5.27
CA PHE A 13 -4.33 -2.68 4.42
C PHE A 13 -3.01 -3.36 4.71
N ARG A 14 -3.00 -4.68 4.54
CA ARG A 14 -1.76 -5.44 4.42
C ARG A 14 -1.40 -5.49 2.94
N VAL A 15 -0.13 -5.31 2.64
CA VAL A 15 0.35 -5.47 1.27
C VAL A 15 0.55 -6.96 1.02
N ALA A 16 -0.25 -7.51 0.11
CA ALA A 16 -0.22 -8.95 -0.15
C ALA A 16 0.75 -9.33 -1.25
N GLU A 17 0.89 -8.48 -2.28
CA GLU A 17 1.80 -8.74 -3.41
C GLU A 17 2.42 -7.43 -3.88
N ILE A 18 3.64 -7.52 -4.36
CA ILE A 18 4.36 -6.40 -4.99
C ILE A 18 4.89 -6.91 -6.32
N GLY A 19 4.40 -6.32 -7.42
CA GLY A 19 4.82 -6.71 -8.77
C GLY A 19 4.54 -8.17 -9.09
N GLY A 20 3.46 -8.73 -8.54
CA GLY A 20 3.08 -10.11 -8.77
C GLY A 20 3.77 -11.10 -7.85
N VAL A 21 4.63 -10.64 -6.95
CA VAL A 21 5.35 -11.51 -6.02
C VAL A 21 4.70 -11.40 -4.63
N PRO A 22 4.29 -12.52 -4.03
CA PRO A 22 3.72 -12.49 -2.68
C PRO A 22 4.71 -11.91 -1.68
N THR A 23 4.19 -11.13 -0.74
CA THR A 23 5.03 -10.53 0.30
C THR A 23 5.39 -11.56 1.35
N LEU A 24 6.47 -11.25 2.09
CA LEU A 24 6.90 -12.09 3.20
C LEU A 24 5.83 -12.11 4.28
N GLY A 25 5.69 -13.23 4.96
CA GLY A 25 4.73 -13.35 6.05
C GLY A 25 5.18 -12.64 7.32
N SER A 26 6.47 -12.40 7.45
CA SER A 26 7.06 -11.71 8.61
C SER A 26 8.41 -11.15 8.20
N PRO A 27 8.66 -9.87 8.45
CA PRO A 27 7.71 -8.86 8.95
C PRO A 27 6.64 -8.51 7.90
N VAL A 28 5.48 -8.09 8.36
CA VAL A 28 4.36 -7.76 7.50
C VAL A 28 4.50 -6.33 6.99
N ALA A 29 4.26 -6.13 5.69
CA ALA A 29 4.17 -4.80 5.11
C ALA A 29 2.71 -4.34 5.14
N ASP A 30 2.47 -3.11 5.58
CA ASP A 30 1.12 -2.57 5.66
C ASP A 30 1.10 -1.08 5.31
N LEU A 31 -0.09 -0.60 4.97
CA LEU A 31 -0.33 0.80 4.62
C LEU A 31 -1.63 1.26 5.25
N THR A 32 -1.63 2.48 5.80
CA THR A 32 -2.83 3.13 6.30
C THR A 32 -3.00 4.45 5.56
N PHE A 33 -4.19 4.65 5.01
CA PHE A 33 -4.56 5.89 4.30
C PHE A 33 -5.45 6.71 5.21
N ALA A 34 -4.87 7.63 5.95
CA ALA A 34 -5.62 8.44 6.89
C ALA A 34 -6.50 9.46 6.17
N GLU A 35 -7.58 9.86 6.80
CA GLU A 35 -8.53 10.79 6.20
C GLU A 35 -7.94 12.18 5.99
N ASP A 36 -6.87 12.51 6.69
CA ASP A 36 -6.24 13.84 6.57
C ASP A 36 -5.22 13.91 5.43
N GLY A 37 -5.12 12.86 4.60
CA GLY A 37 -4.22 12.86 3.46
C GLY A 37 -2.83 12.32 3.79
N ARG A 38 -2.65 11.67 4.92
CA ARG A 38 -1.38 11.02 5.27
C ARG A 38 -1.41 9.55 4.96
N ILE A 39 -0.29 9.06 4.44
CA ILE A 39 -0.07 7.62 4.30
C ILE A 39 1.02 7.23 5.28
N THR A 40 0.77 6.16 6.05
CA THR A 40 1.75 5.64 6.99
C THR A 40 1.73 4.12 6.90
N GLY A 41 2.74 3.49 7.45
CA GLY A 41 2.75 2.05 7.51
C GLY A 41 4.12 1.49 7.81
N CYS A 42 4.20 0.17 7.67
CA CYS A 42 5.44 -0.58 7.76
C CYS A 42 5.84 -1.01 6.35
N ALA A 43 7.01 -0.56 5.89
CA ALA A 43 7.46 -0.87 4.54
C ALA A 43 8.12 -2.25 4.45
N THR A 44 8.23 -2.95 5.51
CA THR A 44 8.72 -4.29 5.80
C THR A 44 9.64 -4.23 7.03
N VAL A 45 10.79 -3.58 6.93
CA VAL A 45 11.71 -3.38 8.04
C VAL A 45 11.49 -2.01 8.65
N ASN A 46 11.36 -0.99 7.81
CA ASN A 46 11.25 0.39 8.25
C ASN A 46 9.82 0.90 8.16
N ARG A 47 9.50 1.87 9.00
CA ARG A 47 8.23 2.57 8.89
C ARG A 47 8.33 3.56 7.75
N LEU A 48 7.19 3.80 7.08
CA LEU A 48 7.10 4.85 6.06
C LEU A 48 6.03 5.85 6.46
N MET A 49 6.17 7.06 5.98
CA MET A 49 5.20 8.12 6.20
C MET A 49 5.31 9.15 5.09
N GLY A 50 4.19 9.74 4.75
CA GLY A 50 4.14 10.76 3.71
C GLY A 50 2.72 11.23 3.50
N SER A 51 2.45 11.74 2.30
CA SER A 51 1.12 12.20 1.93
C SER A 51 0.65 11.48 0.69
N TYR A 52 -0.66 11.46 0.48
CA TYR A 52 -1.26 10.89 -0.72
C TYR A 52 -2.43 11.74 -1.18
N VAL A 53 -2.76 11.60 -2.45
CA VAL A 53 -3.93 12.25 -3.05
C VAL A 53 -4.64 11.21 -3.90
N VAL A 54 -5.96 11.17 -3.80
CA VAL A 54 -6.80 10.36 -4.67
C VAL A 54 -7.63 11.30 -5.53
N GLU A 55 -7.50 11.17 -6.84
CA GLU A 55 -8.29 11.94 -7.81
C GLU A 55 -8.90 10.97 -8.79
N GLY A 56 -10.25 10.88 -8.77
CA GLY A 56 -10.92 9.86 -9.57
C GLY A 56 -10.50 8.48 -9.09
N ASP A 57 -9.87 7.71 -9.97
CA ASP A 57 -9.35 6.39 -9.63
C ASP A 57 -7.82 6.36 -9.53
N THR A 58 -7.19 7.52 -9.47
CA THR A 58 -5.73 7.62 -9.43
C THR A 58 -5.25 7.97 -8.03
N LEU A 59 -4.33 7.16 -7.53
CA LEU A 59 -3.63 7.38 -6.26
C LEU A 59 -2.22 7.89 -6.58
N THR A 60 -1.85 9.00 -5.96
CA THR A 60 -0.50 9.55 -6.08
C THR A 60 0.04 9.79 -4.68
N CYS A 61 1.22 9.24 -4.40
CA CYS A 61 1.90 9.49 -3.14
C CYS A 61 2.99 10.54 -3.33
N GLY A 62 3.09 11.46 -2.39
CA GLY A 62 4.21 12.39 -2.36
C GLY A 62 5.48 11.70 -1.89
N PRO A 63 6.57 12.45 -1.68
CA PRO A 63 7.80 11.85 -1.18
C PRO A 63 7.55 11.15 0.15
N LEU A 64 8.09 9.94 0.27
CA LEU A 64 7.92 9.13 1.48
C LEU A 64 9.17 9.21 2.32
N ALA A 65 9.00 9.50 3.59
CA ALA A 65 10.06 9.44 4.57
C ALA A 65 9.96 8.12 5.31
N GLY A 66 11.04 7.72 5.95
CA GLY A 66 11.01 6.48 6.72
C GLY A 66 12.20 6.37 7.65
N THR A 67 12.13 5.36 8.52
CA THR A 67 13.27 5.04 9.37
C THR A 67 14.35 4.36 8.52
N MET A 68 15.56 4.28 9.06
CA MET A 68 16.72 3.81 8.31
C MET A 68 17.39 2.65 9.05
N MET A 69 16.62 1.59 9.29
CA MET A 69 17.15 0.38 9.91
C MET A 69 17.53 -0.63 8.86
N ALA A 70 18.53 -1.45 9.13
CA ALA A 70 18.91 -2.56 8.26
C ALA A 70 18.22 -3.84 8.73
N GLY A 71 17.85 -4.68 7.79
CA GLY A 71 17.24 -5.98 8.07
C GLY A 71 17.76 -7.05 7.13
N PRO A 72 17.17 -8.24 7.13
CA PRO A 72 17.58 -9.31 6.22
C PRO A 72 17.50 -8.84 4.76
N PRO A 73 18.39 -9.34 3.88
CA PRO A 73 18.43 -8.89 2.50
C PRO A 73 17.11 -9.02 1.76
N GLU A 74 16.38 -10.11 1.93
CA GLU A 74 15.09 -10.29 1.25
C GLU A 74 14.04 -9.31 1.75
N ALA A 75 14.08 -8.94 3.03
CA ALA A 75 13.16 -7.97 3.58
C ALA A 75 13.48 -6.57 3.08
N MET A 76 14.76 -6.23 2.99
CA MET A 76 15.17 -4.93 2.45
C MET A 76 14.86 -4.83 0.97
N ASP A 77 15.01 -5.91 0.22
CA ASP A 77 14.64 -5.94 -1.19
C ASP A 77 13.13 -5.70 -1.37
N GLN A 78 12.31 -6.35 -0.56
CA GLN A 78 10.87 -6.15 -0.60
C GLN A 78 10.51 -4.70 -0.28
N GLU A 79 11.15 -4.12 0.72
CA GLU A 79 10.93 -2.74 1.12
C GLU A 79 11.24 -1.77 -0.02
N GLN A 80 12.35 -1.98 -0.72
CA GLN A 80 12.72 -1.14 -1.85
C GLN A 80 11.72 -1.27 -2.99
N ARG A 81 11.22 -2.46 -3.24
CA ARG A 81 10.21 -2.69 -4.28
C ARG A 81 8.90 -1.97 -3.92
N LEU A 82 8.53 -1.97 -2.65
CA LEU A 82 7.33 -1.26 -2.21
C LEU A 82 7.49 0.25 -2.39
N HIS A 83 8.61 0.81 -1.98
CA HIS A 83 8.87 2.24 -2.16
C HIS A 83 8.84 2.62 -3.63
N ARG A 84 9.41 1.80 -4.48
CA ARG A 84 9.43 2.06 -5.92
C ARG A 84 8.02 2.04 -6.50
N ALA A 85 7.21 1.09 -6.07
CA ALA A 85 5.82 0.99 -6.54
C ALA A 85 4.99 2.20 -6.13
N LEU A 86 5.22 2.73 -4.94
CA LEU A 86 4.49 3.89 -4.45
C LEU A 86 5.01 5.21 -5.03
N GLY A 87 6.11 5.18 -5.74
CA GLY A 87 6.73 6.39 -6.32
C GLY A 87 6.12 6.84 -7.64
N VAL A 88 5.13 6.13 -8.16
CA VAL A 88 4.48 6.46 -9.43
C VAL A 88 2.98 6.55 -9.23
N ALA A 89 2.29 7.20 -10.18
CA ALA A 89 0.83 7.26 -10.12
C ALA A 89 0.25 5.87 -10.33
N LEU A 90 -0.75 5.52 -9.52
CA LEU A 90 -1.35 4.19 -9.53
C LEU A 90 -2.85 4.29 -9.78
N THR A 91 -3.37 3.40 -10.63
CA THR A 91 -4.81 3.29 -10.82
C THR A 91 -5.36 2.29 -9.81
N VAL A 92 -6.38 2.70 -9.08
CA VAL A 92 -6.98 1.89 -8.03
C VAL A 92 -8.13 1.09 -8.63
N VAL A 93 -8.07 -0.23 -8.47
CA VAL A 93 -9.11 -1.12 -8.96
C VAL A 93 -9.61 -1.97 -7.79
N ALA A 94 -10.87 -1.78 -7.44
CA ALA A 94 -11.54 -2.61 -6.45
C ALA A 94 -12.34 -3.67 -7.22
N ASP A 95 -12.08 -4.93 -6.94
CA ASP A 95 -12.58 -6.05 -7.72
C ASP A 95 -14.01 -6.42 -7.30
N GLY A 96 -14.93 -5.44 -7.34
CA GLY A 96 -16.32 -5.69 -6.97
C GLY A 96 -16.54 -6.01 -5.50
N SER A 97 -15.48 -6.23 -4.75
CA SER A 97 -15.51 -6.42 -3.32
C SER A 97 -14.51 -5.47 -2.69
N ARG A 98 -14.63 -5.25 -1.40
CA ARG A 98 -13.69 -4.40 -0.69
C ARG A 98 -12.54 -5.20 -0.07
N ASP A 99 -12.47 -6.49 -0.42
CA ASP A 99 -11.52 -7.40 0.20
C ASP A 99 -10.20 -7.51 -0.55
N ARG A 100 -10.14 -6.94 -1.75
CA ARG A 100 -8.93 -6.97 -2.55
C ARG A 100 -8.87 -5.72 -3.41
N ILE A 101 -7.82 -4.95 -3.24
CA ILE A 101 -7.60 -3.72 -4.00
C ILE A 101 -6.33 -3.92 -4.81
N GLU A 102 -6.40 -3.67 -6.11
CA GLU A 102 -5.22 -3.67 -6.96
C GLU A 102 -4.81 -2.23 -7.26
N LEU A 103 -3.52 -1.97 -7.17
CA LEU A 103 -2.94 -0.70 -7.59
C LEU A 103 -2.13 -0.99 -8.84
N ARG A 104 -2.53 -0.37 -9.95
CA ARG A 104 -2.00 -0.71 -11.28
C ARG A 104 -1.25 0.44 -11.93
N THR A 105 -0.30 0.06 -12.76
CA THR A 105 0.38 0.95 -13.69
C THR A 105 0.11 0.44 -15.10
N ASP A 106 0.69 1.11 -16.11
CA ASP A 106 0.60 0.64 -17.49
C ASP A 106 1.23 -0.74 -17.69
N ASP A 107 2.14 -1.11 -16.79
CA ASP A 107 2.83 -2.40 -16.86
C ASP A 107 2.05 -3.54 -16.19
N GLY A 108 0.94 -3.24 -15.56
CA GLY A 108 0.13 -4.24 -14.87
C GLY A 108 -0.07 -3.93 -13.40
N VAL A 109 -0.33 -4.96 -12.61
CA VAL A 109 -0.59 -4.81 -11.18
C VAL A 109 0.73 -4.56 -10.44
N ALA A 110 0.83 -3.39 -9.81
CA ALA A 110 2.03 -3.03 -9.04
C ALA A 110 1.91 -3.52 -7.59
N LEU A 111 0.73 -3.39 -6.99
CA LEU A 111 0.48 -3.79 -5.60
C LEU A 111 -0.89 -4.44 -5.48
N VAL A 112 -0.99 -5.41 -4.58
CA VAL A 112 -2.26 -5.95 -4.15
C VAL A 112 -2.39 -5.69 -2.66
N LEU A 113 -3.49 -5.05 -2.27
CA LEU A 113 -3.78 -4.72 -0.88
C LEU A 113 -4.99 -5.53 -0.42
N VAL A 114 -4.91 -6.05 0.79
CA VAL A 114 -6.05 -6.70 1.42
C VAL A 114 -6.34 -5.99 2.74
N PRO A 115 -7.61 -5.83 3.10
CA PRO A 115 -7.94 -5.11 4.34
C PRO A 115 -7.29 -5.76 5.54
N ASP A 116 -6.75 -4.92 6.42
CA ASP A 116 -6.22 -5.38 7.69
C ASP A 116 -7.29 -5.15 8.74
N ASP A 117 -8.26 -6.05 8.77
CA ASP A 117 -9.44 -5.92 9.60
C ASP A 117 -9.35 -6.73 10.88
N SER A 118 -8.16 -7.14 11.26
CA SER A 118 -8.00 -7.97 12.46
C SER A 118 -8.60 -7.31 13.71
N THR A 119 -8.57 -5.98 13.76
CA THR A 119 -9.17 -5.25 14.87
C THR A 119 -10.68 -5.15 14.77
N ALA A 120 -11.22 -5.25 13.57
CA ALA A 120 -12.67 -5.12 13.37
C ALA A 120 -13.42 -6.36 13.83
N LEU A 121 -12.73 -7.44 14.07
CA LEU A 121 -13.33 -8.69 14.52
C LEU A 121 -13.53 -8.74 16.04
N LEU A 122 -13.06 -7.75 16.72
CA LEU A 122 -13.12 -7.70 18.19
C LEU A 122 -14.32 -6.88 18.70
#